data_ed17b2f07c231f2fd370a4b38dff8988
#
_entry.id   ed17b2f07c231f2fd370a4b38dff8988
#
_cell.length_a   1.000
_cell.length_b   1.000
_cell.length_c   1.000
_cell.angle_alpha   90.00
_cell.angle_beta   90.00
_cell.angle_gamma   90.00
#
_symmetry.space_group_name_H-M   'P 1'
#
loop_
_entity.id
_entity.type
_entity.pdbx_description
1 polymer ?
#
loop_
_entity_poly.entity_id
_entity_poly.type
_entity_poly.pdbx_seq_one_letter_code
_entity_poly.pdbx_strand_id
1 'polypeptide(L)'
;MGFNLMTIFNNKDLQKFGQEASNVIQLAYKTNKKTGARIARAVMDNGTSLVKTVTASGVVLEEAIKIPEITNTIQRNNVIRDLAKNKKTQEQIAVMLDISQATVSNVLRNK
;
A
#
# COMPACT_ATOMS: atom_id res chain seq x y z
N MET A 1 14.42 4.34 18.55
CA MET A 1 13.11 4.95 18.53
C MET A 1 12.30 4.42 17.38
N GLY A 2 11.09 3.99 17.66
CA GLY A 2 10.25 3.39 16.66
C GLY A 2 9.68 4.39 15.68
N PHE A 3 9.40 3.92 14.47
CA PHE A 3 8.70 4.68 13.47
C PHE A 3 7.19 4.58 13.73
N ASN A 4 6.52 5.72 13.78
CA ASN A 4 5.09 5.76 14.05
C ASN A 4 4.32 5.95 12.74
N LEU A 5 3.44 5.01 12.40
CA LEU A 5 2.63 5.10 11.19
C LEU A 5 1.82 6.38 11.13
N MET A 6 1.33 6.86 12.27
CA MET A 6 0.55 8.08 12.29
C MET A 6 1.38 9.33 11.98
N THR A 7 2.70 9.25 12.03
CA THR A 7 3.53 10.38 11.59
C THR A 7 3.63 10.46 10.07
N ILE A 8 3.40 9.36 9.35
CA ILE A 8 3.34 9.39 7.90
C ILE A 8 2.02 9.97 7.43
N PHE A 9 0.92 9.59 8.08
CA PHE A 9 -0.41 10.04 7.71
C PHE A 9 -0.91 11.03 8.75
N ASN A 10 -1.05 12.27 8.36
CA ASN A 10 -1.67 13.26 9.24
C ASN A 10 -3.18 13.36 8.97
N ASN A 11 -3.89 14.10 9.81
CA ASN A 11 -5.34 14.20 9.66
C ASN A 11 -5.77 14.77 8.31
N LYS A 12 -5.00 15.69 7.75
CA LYS A 12 -5.31 16.24 6.45
C LYS A 12 -5.22 15.19 5.35
N ASP A 13 -4.17 14.35 5.39
CA ASP A 13 -4.02 13.26 4.42
C ASP A 13 -5.20 12.32 4.49
N LEU A 14 -5.57 11.93 5.70
CA LEU A 14 -6.67 10.99 5.91
C LEU A 14 -8.00 11.58 5.47
N GLN A 15 -8.23 12.85 5.77
CA GLN A 15 -9.45 13.54 5.36
C GLN A 15 -9.54 13.67 3.84
N LYS A 16 -8.43 14.01 3.20
CA LYS A 16 -8.38 14.20 1.76
C LYS A 16 -8.73 12.93 1.00
N PHE A 17 -8.20 11.79 1.44
CA PHE A 17 -8.35 10.53 0.71
C PHE A 17 -9.43 9.63 1.28
N GLY A 18 -9.69 9.73 2.55
CA GLY A 18 -10.73 8.95 3.22
C GLY A 18 -12.12 9.53 3.07
N GLN A 19 -12.21 10.77 2.74
CA GLN A 19 -13.46 11.49 2.56
C GLN A 19 -14.44 11.18 3.66
N GLU A 20 -15.64 11.11 3.28
CA GLU A 20 -16.74 11.24 4.15
C GLU A 20 -16.84 10.27 5.28
N ALA A 21 -16.26 9.31 5.45
CA ALA A 21 -16.58 8.46 6.54
C ALA A 21 -15.47 7.82 7.09
N SER A 22 -14.41 8.42 6.95
CA SER A 22 -13.46 7.45 6.97
C SER A 22 -12.72 7.35 8.21
N ASN A 23 -12.96 6.30 8.87
CA ASN A 23 -12.09 5.84 9.92
C ASN A 23 -11.05 4.91 9.34
N VAL A 24 -9.85 5.01 9.83
CA VAL A 24 -8.79 4.08 9.46
C VAL A 24 -9.07 2.75 10.17
N ILE A 25 -9.23 1.70 9.38
CA ILE A 25 -9.51 0.37 9.94
C ILE A 25 -8.30 -0.55 9.88
N GLN A 26 -7.27 -0.17 9.14
CA GLN A 26 -6.05 -0.98 9.06
C GLN A 26 -4.86 -0.10 8.67
N LEU A 27 -3.72 -0.37 9.28
CA LEU A 27 -2.46 0.27 8.93
C LEU A 27 -1.43 -0.81 8.62
N ALA A 28 -0.64 -0.60 7.59
CA ALA A 28 0.47 -1.46 7.23
C ALA A 28 1.70 -0.60 6.94
N TYR A 29 2.87 -1.15 7.20
CA TYR A 29 4.10 -0.40 7.09
C TYR A 29 5.26 -1.32 6.74
N LYS A 30 6.14 -0.85 5.86
CA LYS A 30 7.33 -1.59 5.49
C LYS A 30 8.48 -0.64 5.19
N THR A 31 9.66 -0.98 5.66
CA THR A 31 10.89 -0.29 5.30
C THR A 31 11.71 -1.19 4.39
N ASN A 32 12.18 -0.63 3.28
CA ASN A 32 13.15 -1.32 2.43
C ASN A 32 14.55 -0.98 2.93
N LYS A 33 15.20 -1.96 3.51
CA LYS A 33 16.53 -1.74 4.11
C LYS A 33 17.60 -1.43 3.07
N LYS A 34 17.41 -1.86 1.83
CA LYS A 34 18.39 -1.61 0.77
C LYS A 34 18.30 -0.18 0.24
N THR A 35 17.11 0.32 0.04
CA THR A 35 16.91 1.65 -0.53
C THR A 35 16.63 2.72 0.50
N GLY A 36 16.26 2.34 1.71
CA GLY A 36 15.83 3.27 2.74
C GLY A 36 14.42 3.80 2.56
N ALA A 37 13.70 3.34 1.55
CA ALA A 37 12.34 3.78 1.33
C ALA A 37 11.39 3.20 2.37
N ARG A 38 10.37 3.96 2.71
CA ARG A 38 9.33 3.56 3.65
C ARG A 38 7.99 3.65 2.95
N ILE A 39 7.20 2.60 3.09
CA ILE A 39 5.88 2.50 2.44
C ILE A 39 4.86 2.24 3.53
N ALA A 40 3.81 3.03 3.55
CA ALA A 40 2.72 2.85 4.50
C ALA A 40 1.39 2.84 3.77
N ARG A 41 0.45 2.07 4.30
CA ARG A 41 -0.90 2.00 3.78
C ARG A 41 -1.89 2.19 4.91
N ALA A 42 -2.84 3.08 4.72
CA ALA A 42 -3.99 3.25 5.61
C ALA A 42 -5.22 2.81 4.83
N VAL A 43 -5.94 1.82 5.35
CA VAL A 43 -7.19 1.36 4.75
C VAL A 43 -8.34 2.02 5.50
N MET A 44 -9.22 2.65 4.76
CA MET A 44 -10.38 3.33 5.30
C MET A 44 -11.59 2.43 5.29
N ASP A 45 -12.59 2.78 6.12
CA ASP A 45 -13.81 1.99 6.21
C ASP A 45 -14.65 2.01 4.93
N ASN A 46 -14.41 2.95 4.04
CA ASN A 46 -15.07 3.00 2.74
C ASN A 46 -14.36 2.19 1.65
N GLY A 47 -13.34 1.43 2.00
CA GLY A 47 -12.59 0.59 1.07
C GLY A 47 -11.45 1.28 0.35
N THR A 48 -11.26 2.56 0.57
CA THR A 48 -10.15 3.30 -0.04
C THR A 48 -8.88 3.05 0.75
N SER A 49 -7.77 2.85 0.05
CA SER A 49 -6.45 2.76 0.66
C SER A 49 -5.65 4.00 0.29
N LEU A 50 -5.04 4.61 1.29
CA LEU A 50 -4.06 5.66 1.08
C LEU A 50 -2.68 5.04 1.19
N VAL A 51 -1.91 5.09 0.11
CA VAL A 51 -0.55 4.57 0.08
C VAL A 51 0.41 5.73 0.03
N LYS A 52 1.35 5.75 0.94
CA LYS A 52 2.34 6.82 1.01
C LYS A 52 3.74 6.19 1.02
N THR A 53 4.57 6.62 0.09
CA THR A 53 5.95 6.19 0.00
C THR A 53 6.85 7.37 0.29
N VAL A 54 7.81 7.19 1.18
CA VAL A 54 8.84 8.19 1.45
C VAL A 54 10.17 7.58 1.04
N THR A 55 10.79 8.16 0.02
CA THR A 55 12.07 7.66 -0.48
C THR A 55 13.21 8.02 0.49
N ALA A 56 14.36 7.39 0.29
CA ALA A 56 15.53 7.68 1.12
C ALA A 56 15.94 9.14 1.06
N SER A 57 15.71 9.81 -0.05
CA SER A 57 16.07 11.22 -0.21
C SER A 57 14.96 12.17 0.25
N GLY A 58 13.86 11.63 0.76
CA GLY A 58 12.80 12.46 1.33
C GLY A 58 11.66 12.80 0.37
N VAL A 59 11.66 12.23 -0.84
CA VAL A 59 10.54 12.43 -1.76
C VAL A 59 9.31 11.69 -1.23
N VAL A 60 8.19 12.39 -1.18
CA VAL A 60 6.94 11.81 -0.70
C VAL A 60 6.01 11.59 -1.88
N LEU A 61 5.57 10.35 -2.05
CA LEU A 61 4.63 9.97 -3.09
C LEU A 61 3.35 9.50 -2.40
N GLU A 62 2.23 10.07 -2.78
CA GLU A 62 0.94 9.74 -2.20
C GLU A 62 -0.03 9.27 -3.27
N GLU A 63 -0.82 8.26 -2.95
CA GLU A 63 -1.78 7.74 -3.90
C GLU A 63 -2.98 7.16 -3.18
N ALA A 64 -4.18 7.49 -3.66
CA ALA A 64 -5.41 6.88 -3.19
C ALA A 64 -5.80 5.78 -4.15
N ILE A 65 -5.99 4.58 -3.64
CA ILE A 65 -6.29 3.40 -4.44
C ILE A 65 -7.50 2.71 -3.87
N LYS A 66 -8.41 2.29 -4.73
CA LYS A 66 -9.53 1.49 -4.31
C LYS A 66 -9.35 0.08 -4.85
N ILE A 67 -9.17 -0.87 -3.96
CA ILE A 67 -8.95 -2.26 -4.32
C ILE A 67 -10.23 -3.03 -4.04
N PRO A 68 -10.73 -3.80 -5.00
CA PRO A 68 -11.94 -4.59 -4.76
C PRO A 68 -11.69 -5.65 -3.69
N GLU A 69 -12.77 -6.09 -3.06
CA GLU A 69 -12.68 -7.17 -2.10
C GLU A 69 -12.11 -8.41 -2.77
N ILE A 70 -11.07 -8.97 -2.20
CA ILE A 70 -10.40 -10.14 -2.74
C ILE A 70 -10.95 -11.37 -2.03
N THR A 71 -11.60 -12.24 -2.79
CA THR A 71 -12.27 -13.41 -2.24
C THR A 71 -11.59 -14.74 -2.56
N ASN A 72 -10.64 -14.72 -3.49
CA ASN A 72 -9.93 -15.96 -3.85
C ASN A 72 -8.55 -15.64 -4.43
N THR A 73 -7.75 -16.69 -4.59
CA THR A 73 -6.37 -16.57 -5.07
C THR A 73 -6.29 -16.08 -6.51
N ILE A 74 -7.22 -16.50 -7.35
CA ILE A 74 -7.20 -16.09 -8.76
C ILE A 74 -7.42 -14.60 -8.87
N GLN A 75 -8.39 -14.09 -8.15
CA GLN A 75 -8.67 -12.65 -8.11
C GLN A 75 -7.47 -11.88 -7.56
N ARG A 76 -6.88 -12.37 -6.47
CA ARG A 76 -5.69 -11.75 -5.88
C ARG A 76 -4.57 -11.64 -6.91
N ASN A 77 -4.31 -12.73 -7.63
CA ASN A 77 -3.23 -12.77 -8.61
C ASN A 77 -3.49 -11.81 -9.77
N ASN A 78 -4.74 -11.67 -10.18
CA ASN A 78 -5.10 -10.70 -11.22
C ASN A 78 -4.85 -9.26 -10.74
N VAL A 79 -5.20 -8.96 -9.49
CA VAL A 79 -4.95 -7.65 -8.90
C VAL A 79 -3.44 -7.38 -8.84
N ILE A 80 -2.64 -8.36 -8.45
CA ILE A 80 -1.18 -8.22 -8.43
C ILE A 80 -0.65 -7.85 -9.82
N ARG A 81 -1.11 -8.54 -10.85
CA ARG A 81 -0.66 -8.29 -12.21
C ARG A 81 -1.09 -6.92 -12.71
N ASP A 82 -2.30 -6.50 -12.38
CA ASP A 82 -2.78 -5.17 -12.75
C ASP A 82 -1.97 -4.07 -12.09
N LEU A 83 -1.66 -4.22 -10.82
CA LEU A 83 -0.84 -3.23 -10.11
C LEU A 83 0.57 -3.16 -10.69
N ALA A 84 1.15 -4.30 -11.05
CA ALA A 84 2.46 -4.32 -11.70
C ALA A 84 2.43 -3.63 -13.05
N LYS A 85 1.37 -3.82 -13.83
CA LYS A 85 1.20 -3.11 -15.11
C LYS A 85 1.10 -1.61 -14.92
N ASN A 86 0.58 -1.18 -13.80
CA ASN A 86 0.47 0.23 -13.45
C ASN A 86 1.71 0.74 -12.72
N LYS A 87 2.82 0.05 -12.88
CA LYS A 87 4.14 0.46 -12.42
C LYS A 87 4.32 0.48 -10.91
N LYS A 88 3.53 -0.28 -10.20
CA LYS A 88 3.75 -0.45 -8.77
C LYS A 88 4.89 -1.45 -8.56
N THR A 89 5.75 -1.18 -7.59
CA THR A 89 6.82 -2.10 -7.25
C THR A 89 6.27 -3.30 -6.50
N GLN A 90 7.04 -4.37 -6.47
CA GLN A 90 6.65 -5.57 -5.72
C GLN A 90 6.44 -5.26 -4.23
N GLU A 91 7.26 -4.38 -3.68
CA GLU A 91 7.11 -3.97 -2.30
C GLU A 91 5.83 -3.19 -2.05
N GLN A 92 5.50 -2.27 -2.97
CA GLN A 92 4.26 -1.52 -2.88
C GLN A 92 3.06 -2.46 -2.95
N ILE A 93 3.07 -3.40 -3.89
CA ILE A 93 1.98 -4.37 -4.04
C ILE A 93 1.83 -5.21 -2.78
N ALA A 94 2.95 -5.67 -2.22
CA ALA A 94 2.92 -6.47 -0.98
C ALA A 94 2.27 -5.70 0.17
N VAL A 95 2.61 -4.43 0.32
CA VAL A 95 2.01 -3.59 1.37
C VAL A 95 0.54 -3.34 1.06
N MET A 96 0.21 -3.06 -0.20
CA MET A 96 -1.16 -2.77 -0.61
C MET A 96 -2.12 -3.92 -0.36
N LEU A 97 -1.64 -5.14 -0.52
CA LEU A 97 -2.48 -6.34 -0.40
C LEU A 97 -2.24 -7.10 0.91
N ASP A 98 -1.35 -6.59 1.75
CA ASP A 98 -1.00 -7.24 3.03
C ASP A 98 -0.54 -8.68 2.82
N ILE A 99 0.36 -8.87 1.87
CA ILE A 99 0.98 -10.16 1.56
C ILE A 99 2.49 -10.00 1.51
N SER A 100 3.21 -11.11 1.46
CA SER A 100 4.65 -11.06 1.39
C SER A 100 5.13 -10.66 0.00
N GLN A 101 6.30 -10.05 -0.06
CA GLN A 101 6.92 -9.72 -1.33
C GLN A 101 7.24 -10.98 -2.13
N ALA A 102 7.60 -12.08 -1.44
CA ALA A 102 7.85 -13.34 -2.10
C ALA A 102 6.61 -13.85 -2.85
N THR A 103 5.43 -13.69 -2.25
CA THR A 103 4.17 -14.05 -2.93
C THR A 103 3.98 -13.23 -4.20
N VAL A 104 4.20 -11.92 -4.13
CA VAL A 104 4.09 -11.04 -5.30
C VAL A 104 5.07 -11.47 -6.38
N SER A 105 6.32 -11.70 -5.99
CA SER A 105 7.35 -12.12 -6.93
C SER A 105 6.99 -13.43 -7.63
N ASN A 106 6.49 -14.41 -6.87
CA ASN A 106 6.10 -15.69 -7.43
C ASN A 106 4.96 -15.55 -8.44
N VAL A 107 3.96 -14.74 -8.14
CA VAL A 107 2.83 -14.51 -9.05
C VAL A 107 3.29 -13.85 -10.34
N LEU A 108 4.16 -12.85 -10.25
CA LEU A 108 4.63 -12.13 -11.43
C LEU A 108 5.58 -12.97 -12.28
N ARG A 109 6.27 -13.91 -11.68
CA ARG A 109 7.17 -14.83 -12.39
C ARG A 109 6.40 -15.94 -13.10
N ASN A 110 5.30 -16.39 -12.52
CA ASN A 110 4.47 -17.46 -13.07
C ASN A 110 3.27 -16.86 -13.78
N LYS A 111 3.46 -16.55 -15.03
CA LYS A 111 2.37 -15.93 -15.79
C LYS A 111 1.27 -16.91 -16.14
#